data_8fa067e06bfd5e886c20c53651ee2236
#
_entry.id   8fa067e06bfd5e886c20c53651ee2236
#
_cell.length_a   1.000
_cell.length_b   1.000
_cell.length_c   1.000
_cell.angle_alpha   90.00
_cell.angle_beta   90.00
_cell.angle_gamma   90.00
#
_symmetry.space_group_name_H-M   'P 1'
#
loop_
_entity.id
_entity.type
_entity.pdbx_description
1 polymer ?
#
loop_
_entity_poly.entity_id
_entity_poly.type
_entity_poly.pdbx_seq_one_letter_code
_entity_poly.pdbx_strand_id
1 'polypeptide(L)'
;IDSIIDHVEFLVDEYGMNVLTFYDDQLLLNQERAKELFRRLARFNLRIEMPNGVTVVYIDSEMARLMKEAGVDTIYLAIESGSDYVLREIIKKPLIVSKIRPTIEALQQNDIFVQAFFIIGFPGEREEDRQESLKIIKTLGLDWSLFNFATPLRGSELHRICRENGWIDEENLGIGDVDMTEYVIRAPGIDPDHITRQIYKMNLEVNFVENHRMKIGDYETAAQCFQEVVDRHPDHPFAHYYLAQANKMMEKHPQIVDESSRRFDELVSKDPDWMAQVEMFGLNYPQANSQI
;
A
#
# COMPACT_ATOMS: atom_id res chain seq x y z
N ILE A 1 -30.01 1.99 6.85
CA ILE A 1 -29.62 1.75 5.45
C ILE A 1 -30.56 2.50 4.50
N ASP A 2 -31.89 2.48 4.68
CA ASP A 2 -32.85 3.11 3.78
C ASP A 2 -32.45 4.55 3.45
N SER A 3 -32.22 5.36 4.46
CA SER A 3 -31.80 6.77 4.29
C SER A 3 -30.50 6.93 3.48
N ILE A 4 -29.55 5.98 3.57
CA ILE A 4 -28.31 5.99 2.78
C ILE A 4 -28.65 5.71 1.31
N ILE A 5 -29.46 4.70 1.08
CA ILE A 5 -29.85 4.28 -0.26
C ILE A 5 -30.68 5.36 -0.96
N ASP A 6 -31.66 5.96 -0.26
CA ASP A 6 -32.46 7.06 -0.81
C ASP A 6 -31.58 8.28 -1.19
N HIS A 7 -30.55 8.56 -0.37
CA HIS A 7 -29.60 9.64 -0.66
C HIS A 7 -28.71 9.30 -1.87
N VAL A 8 -28.23 8.06 -1.97
CA VAL A 8 -27.44 7.61 -3.15
C VAL A 8 -28.29 7.68 -4.41
N GLU A 9 -29.55 7.21 -4.37
CA GLU A 9 -30.48 7.27 -5.49
C GLU A 9 -30.69 8.72 -5.94
N PHE A 10 -30.95 9.63 -5.02
CA PHE A 10 -31.06 11.06 -5.31
C PHE A 10 -29.80 11.62 -6.00
N LEU A 11 -28.60 11.29 -5.50
CA LEU A 11 -27.35 11.77 -6.09
C LEU A 11 -27.08 11.18 -7.49
N VAL A 12 -27.45 9.94 -7.71
CA VAL A 12 -27.34 9.29 -9.03
C VAL A 12 -28.32 9.93 -10.01
N ASP A 13 -29.59 10.06 -9.63
CA ASP A 13 -30.64 10.54 -10.53
C ASP A 13 -30.51 12.02 -10.86
N GLU A 14 -30.21 12.86 -9.86
CA GLU A 14 -30.18 14.31 -10.04
C GLU A 14 -28.81 14.84 -10.51
N TYR A 15 -27.71 14.17 -10.13
CA TYR A 15 -26.35 14.67 -10.39
C TYR A 15 -25.50 13.73 -11.24
N GLY A 16 -26.00 12.56 -11.61
CA GLY A 16 -25.24 11.58 -12.38
C GLY A 16 -24.02 11.05 -11.63
N MET A 17 -24.11 10.92 -10.30
CA MET A 17 -23.01 10.40 -9.49
C MET A 17 -22.65 8.98 -9.95
N ASN A 18 -21.36 8.72 -10.18
CA ASN A 18 -20.83 7.44 -10.62
C ASN A 18 -19.72 6.89 -9.70
N VAL A 19 -19.29 7.66 -8.70
CA VAL A 19 -18.31 7.25 -7.70
C VAL A 19 -18.85 7.53 -6.31
N LEU A 20 -18.81 6.53 -5.43
CA LEU A 20 -19.18 6.63 -4.03
C LEU A 20 -17.98 6.30 -3.16
N THR A 21 -17.49 7.28 -2.41
CA THR A 21 -16.36 7.10 -1.49
C THR A 21 -16.82 7.05 -0.05
N PHE A 22 -16.49 5.98 0.66
CA PHE A 22 -16.73 5.84 2.09
C PHE A 22 -15.47 6.24 2.88
N TYR A 23 -15.60 7.26 3.72
CA TYR A 23 -14.58 7.68 4.70
C TYR A 23 -14.88 7.15 6.11
N ASP A 24 -15.67 6.09 6.20
CA ASP A 24 -16.01 5.44 7.47
C ASP A 24 -14.85 4.56 7.95
N ASP A 25 -14.38 4.74 9.18
CA ASP A 25 -13.26 3.99 9.74
C ASP A 25 -13.62 2.53 10.07
N GLN A 26 -14.92 2.22 10.23
CA GLN A 26 -15.40 0.92 10.68
C GLN A 26 -16.65 0.45 9.90
N LEU A 27 -16.71 0.72 8.60
CA LEU A 27 -17.85 0.37 7.74
C LEU A 27 -18.28 -1.10 7.88
N LEU A 28 -17.32 -2.02 8.06
CA LEU A 28 -17.56 -3.46 8.11
C LEU A 28 -17.81 -4.00 9.53
N LEU A 29 -17.76 -3.19 10.58
CA LEU A 29 -17.89 -3.63 11.97
C LEU A 29 -19.19 -4.41 12.22
N ASN A 30 -20.30 -3.94 11.66
CA ASN A 30 -21.55 -4.69 11.63
C ASN A 30 -21.69 -5.37 10.27
N GLN A 31 -21.24 -6.63 10.19
CA GLN A 31 -21.17 -7.39 8.94
C GLN A 31 -22.52 -7.53 8.24
N GLU A 32 -23.59 -7.82 8.96
CA GLU A 32 -24.94 -7.95 8.36
C GLU A 32 -25.42 -6.63 7.75
N ARG A 33 -25.20 -5.53 8.45
CA ARG A 33 -25.50 -4.20 7.95
C ARG A 33 -24.66 -3.86 6.70
N ALA A 34 -23.38 -4.20 6.73
CA ALA A 34 -22.47 -3.93 5.60
C ALA A 34 -22.86 -4.79 4.38
N LYS A 35 -23.12 -6.09 4.56
CA LYS A 35 -23.60 -6.99 3.51
C LYS A 35 -24.88 -6.49 2.86
N GLU A 36 -25.84 -6.07 3.68
CA GLU A 36 -27.11 -5.50 3.17
C GLU A 36 -26.89 -4.18 2.42
N LEU A 37 -25.98 -3.32 2.89
CA LEU A 37 -25.64 -2.09 2.21
C LEU A 37 -25.06 -2.38 0.81
N PHE A 38 -24.07 -3.27 0.70
CA PHE A 38 -23.47 -3.63 -0.59
C PHE A 38 -24.47 -4.29 -1.54
N ARG A 39 -25.35 -5.20 -1.04
CA ARG A 39 -26.42 -5.77 -1.87
C ARG A 39 -27.31 -4.69 -2.50
N ARG A 40 -27.65 -3.69 -1.74
CA ARG A 40 -28.52 -2.61 -2.22
C ARG A 40 -27.82 -1.60 -3.11
N LEU A 41 -26.51 -1.38 -2.90
CA LEU A 41 -25.70 -0.50 -3.75
C LEU A 41 -25.44 -1.10 -5.13
N ALA A 42 -25.40 -2.43 -5.27
CA ALA A 42 -25.12 -3.12 -6.54
C ALA A 42 -26.01 -2.69 -7.71
N ARG A 43 -27.23 -2.22 -7.44
CA ARG A 43 -28.19 -1.76 -8.50
C ARG A 43 -27.80 -0.45 -9.18
N PHE A 44 -26.91 0.36 -8.55
CA PHE A 44 -26.59 1.70 -9.04
C PHE A 44 -25.39 1.74 -10.00
N ASN A 45 -24.69 0.62 -10.17
CA ASN A 45 -23.50 0.52 -11.03
C ASN A 45 -22.46 1.63 -10.75
N LEU A 46 -22.17 1.85 -9.48
CA LEU A 46 -21.18 2.84 -9.01
C LEU A 46 -19.81 2.22 -8.92
N ARG A 47 -18.76 3.02 -9.02
CA ARG A 47 -17.44 2.69 -8.48
C ARG A 47 -17.44 3.04 -6.99
N ILE A 48 -17.12 2.06 -6.14
CA ILE A 48 -17.06 2.23 -4.69
C ILE A 48 -15.63 2.23 -4.22
N GLU A 49 -15.27 3.25 -3.43
CA GLU A 49 -13.94 3.46 -2.88
C GLU A 49 -13.96 3.52 -1.35
N MET A 50 -12.95 2.95 -0.70
CA MET A 50 -12.75 2.95 0.76
C MET A 50 -11.28 3.26 1.08
N PRO A 51 -10.83 4.53 0.91
CA PRO A 51 -9.40 4.88 0.97
C PRO A 51 -8.79 4.81 2.37
N ASN A 52 -9.59 4.89 3.43
CA ASN A 52 -9.09 4.84 4.82
C ASN A 52 -8.59 3.45 5.23
N GLY A 53 -8.83 2.44 4.39
CA GLY A 53 -8.52 1.06 4.70
C GLY A 53 -9.61 0.37 5.51
N VAL A 54 -9.75 -0.92 5.27
CA VAL A 54 -10.77 -1.76 5.94
C VAL A 54 -10.12 -2.84 6.79
N THR A 55 -10.81 -3.20 7.85
CA THR A 55 -10.34 -4.22 8.81
C THR A 55 -10.47 -5.62 8.20
N VAL A 56 -9.35 -6.32 8.12
CA VAL A 56 -9.20 -7.65 7.48
C VAL A 56 -10.20 -8.68 8.00
N VAL A 57 -10.39 -8.76 9.32
CA VAL A 57 -11.16 -9.82 9.99
C VAL A 57 -12.66 -9.82 9.67
N TYR A 58 -13.18 -8.77 9.05
CA TYR A 58 -14.60 -8.63 8.71
C TYR A 58 -14.93 -9.05 7.28
N ILE A 59 -13.92 -9.47 6.50
CA ILE A 59 -14.11 -9.85 5.11
C ILE A 59 -14.05 -11.36 4.98
N ASP A 60 -15.19 -11.97 4.72
CA ASP A 60 -15.35 -13.36 4.29
C ASP A 60 -15.62 -13.42 2.77
N SER A 61 -15.75 -14.62 2.22
CA SER A 61 -16.00 -14.82 0.78
C SER A 61 -17.33 -14.20 0.32
N GLU A 62 -18.36 -14.18 1.18
CA GLU A 62 -19.62 -13.52 0.86
C GLU A 62 -19.46 -12.00 0.81
N MET A 63 -18.77 -11.42 1.79
CA MET A 63 -18.49 -9.99 1.81
C MET A 63 -17.69 -9.55 0.57
N ALA A 64 -16.63 -10.29 0.23
CA ALA A 64 -15.82 -10.01 -0.97
C ALA A 64 -16.66 -10.03 -2.25
N ARG A 65 -17.52 -11.02 -2.42
CA ARG A 65 -18.45 -11.10 -3.56
C ARG A 65 -19.42 -9.91 -3.61
N LEU A 66 -20.03 -9.57 -2.48
CA LEU A 66 -20.98 -8.45 -2.39
C LEU A 66 -20.30 -7.10 -2.64
N MET A 67 -19.07 -6.92 -2.18
CA MET A 67 -18.27 -5.75 -2.49
C MET A 67 -18.04 -5.61 -3.99
N LYS A 68 -17.63 -6.70 -4.66
CA LYS A 68 -17.42 -6.69 -6.12
C LYS A 68 -18.70 -6.40 -6.88
N GLU A 69 -19.80 -7.05 -6.52
CA GLU A 69 -21.12 -6.81 -7.14
C GLU A 69 -21.58 -5.36 -6.97
N ALA A 70 -21.22 -4.72 -5.86
CA ALA A 70 -21.54 -3.32 -5.61
C ALA A 70 -20.65 -2.31 -6.35
N GLY A 71 -19.51 -2.77 -6.91
CA GLY A 71 -18.58 -1.92 -7.67
C GLY A 71 -17.28 -1.57 -6.94
N VAL A 72 -16.85 -2.41 -5.99
CA VAL A 72 -15.52 -2.31 -5.38
C VAL A 72 -14.52 -3.03 -6.29
N ASP A 73 -13.66 -2.30 -6.98
CA ASP A 73 -12.60 -2.85 -7.82
C ASP A 73 -11.23 -2.85 -7.10
N THR A 74 -11.04 -1.95 -6.15
CA THR A 74 -9.82 -1.83 -5.36
C THR A 74 -10.15 -1.72 -3.88
N ILE A 75 -9.38 -2.42 -3.05
CA ILE A 75 -9.51 -2.35 -1.59
C ILE A 75 -8.17 -2.10 -0.93
N TYR A 76 -8.22 -1.33 0.16
CA TYR A 76 -7.08 -1.08 1.03
C TYR A 76 -7.28 -1.82 2.35
N LEU A 77 -6.41 -2.76 2.66
CA LEU A 77 -6.46 -3.52 3.91
C LEU A 77 -5.57 -2.87 4.97
N ALA A 78 -6.13 -2.57 6.12
CA ALA A 78 -5.37 -2.10 7.27
C ALA A 78 -4.72 -3.29 7.98
N ILE A 79 -3.58 -3.78 7.48
CA ILE A 79 -2.83 -4.91 8.09
C ILE A 79 -1.91 -4.41 9.19
N GLU A 80 -1.19 -3.31 8.96
CA GLU A 80 -0.25 -2.59 9.80
C GLU A 80 1.07 -3.32 10.04
N SER A 81 1.08 -4.62 10.34
CA SER A 81 2.31 -5.38 10.57
C SER A 81 2.13 -6.86 10.21
N GLY A 82 3.22 -7.50 9.81
CA GLY A 82 3.29 -8.95 9.66
C GLY A 82 3.80 -9.68 10.89
N SER A 83 4.06 -8.98 12.01
CA SER A 83 4.44 -9.56 13.28
C SER A 83 3.26 -9.61 14.25
N ASP A 84 2.90 -10.82 14.73
CA ASP A 84 1.87 -10.98 15.75
C ASP A 84 2.23 -10.26 17.07
N TYR A 85 3.53 -10.11 17.37
CA TYR A 85 3.99 -9.33 18.52
C TYR A 85 3.64 -7.85 18.36
N VAL A 86 3.98 -7.25 17.23
CA VAL A 86 3.69 -5.84 16.95
C VAL A 86 2.19 -5.60 16.96
N LEU A 87 1.41 -6.45 16.28
CA LEU A 87 -0.05 -6.34 16.24
C LEU A 87 -0.67 -6.40 17.63
N ARG A 88 -0.27 -7.36 18.46
CA ARG A 88 -0.90 -7.61 19.76
C ARG A 88 -0.37 -6.69 20.86
N GLU A 89 0.95 -6.55 20.99
CA GLU A 89 1.57 -5.91 22.16
C GLU A 89 1.82 -4.41 21.93
N ILE A 90 2.10 -3.99 20.69
CA ILE A 90 2.42 -2.59 20.39
C ILE A 90 1.19 -1.85 19.89
N ILE A 91 0.58 -2.33 18.79
CA ILE A 91 -0.58 -1.66 18.15
C ILE A 91 -1.89 -1.97 18.88
N LYS A 92 -1.95 -3.13 19.57
CA LYS A 92 -3.15 -3.67 20.24
C LYS A 92 -4.31 -3.90 19.27
N LYS A 93 -3.98 -4.32 18.04
CA LYS A 93 -4.95 -4.62 16.99
C LYS A 93 -5.42 -6.07 17.10
N PRO A 94 -6.75 -6.34 17.07
CA PRO A 94 -7.29 -7.71 17.15
C PRO A 94 -7.17 -8.43 15.80
N LEU A 95 -5.96 -8.50 15.25
CA LEU A 95 -5.63 -9.19 14.02
C LEU A 95 -4.54 -10.21 14.30
N ILE A 96 -4.68 -11.41 13.74
CA ILE A 96 -3.66 -12.46 13.77
C ILE A 96 -3.19 -12.67 12.34
N VAL A 97 -1.88 -12.73 12.13
CA VAL A 97 -1.23 -12.81 10.80
C VAL A 97 -1.78 -13.97 9.96
N SER A 98 -2.06 -15.13 10.58
CA SER A 98 -2.62 -16.29 9.87
C SER A 98 -4.02 -16.07 9.26
N LYS A 99 -4.75 -15.04 9.68
CA LYS A 99 -6.08 -14.69 9.15
C LYS A 99 -6.03 -13.79 7.92
N ILE A 100 -4.86 -13.23 7.59
CA ILE A 100 -4.73 -12.26 6.49
C ILE A 100 -4.88 -12.94 5.13
N ARG A 101 -4.16 -14.06 4.91
CA ARG A 101 -4.15 -14.76 3.63
C ARG A 101 -5.55 -15.18 3.13
N PRO A 102 -6.41 -15.83 3.94
CA PRO A 102 -7.74 -16.24 3.47
C PRO A 102 -8.60 -15.06 2.99
N THR A 103 -8.46 -13.89 3.63
CA THR A 103 -9.15 -12.67 3.21
C THR A 103 -8.66 -12.17 1.85
N ILE A 104 -7.33 -12.14 1.63
CA ILE A 104 -6.75 -11.73 0.35
C ILE A 104 -7.19 -12.68 -0.76
N GLU A 105 -7.13 -13.98 -0.52
CA GLU A 105 -7.60 -14.99 -1.49
C GLU A 105 -9.08 -14.83 -1.84
N ALA A 106 -9.94 -14.52 -0.86
CA ALA A 106 -11.36 -14.28 -1.11
C ALA A 106 -11.60 -13.02 -1.97
N LEU A 107 -10.83 -11.97 -1.75
CA LEU A 107 -10.90 -10.73 -2.54
C LEU A 107 -10.41 -10.97 -3.98
N GLN A 108 -9.27 -11.62 -4.14
CA GLN A 108 -8.68 -11.92 -5.46
C GLN A 108 -9.54 -12.89 -6.29
N GLN A 109 -10.21 -13.85 -5.66
CA GLN A 109 -11.18 -14.73 -6.33
C GLN A 109 -12.39 -13.98 -6.89
N ASN A 110 -12.61 -12.75 -6.45
CA ASN A 110 -13.64 -11.85 -6.96
C ASN A 110 -13.06 -10.70 -7.79
N ASP A 111 -11.85 -10.83 -8.32
CA ASP A 111 -11.19 -9.82 -9.15
C ASP A 111 -11.13 -8.43 -8.50
N ILE A 112 -10.89 -8.38 -7.19
CA ILE A 112 -10.65 -7.14 -6.45
C ILE A 112 -9.14 -6.94 -6.33
N PHE A 113 -8.64 -5.77 -6.73
CA PHE A 113 -7.25 -5.36 -6.57
C PHE A 113 -6.96 -5.06 -5.10
N VAL A 114 -6.01 -5.77 -4.48
CA VAL A 114 -5.79 -5.74 -3.04
C VAL A 114 -4.52 -4.97 -2.71
N GLN A 115 -4.70 -3.82 -2.07
CA GLN A 115 -3.62 -3.05 -1.47
C GLN A 115 -3.64 -3.21 0.05
N ALA A 116 -2.50 -3.02 0.71
CA ALA A 116 -2.44 -3.08 2.17
C ALA A 116 -1.50 -2.03 2.75
N PHE A 117 -1.92 -1.44 3.88
CA PHE A 117 -1.10 -0.55 4.69
C PHE A 117 -0.24 -1.34 5.67
N PHE A 118 1.03 -0.93 5.76
CA PHE A 118 1.99 -1.38 6.76
C PHE A 118 2.61 -0.16 7.44
N ILE A 119 2.75 -0.23 8.76
CA ILE A 119 3.33 0.84 9.56
C ILE A 119 4.61 0.31 10.20
N ILE A 120 5.70 1.02 10.02
CA ILE A 120 7.04 0.63 10.47
C ILE A 120 7.61 1.70 11.41
N GLY A 121 8.40 1.27 12.39
CA GLY A 121 9.12 2.18 13.28
C GLY A 121 8.40 2.49 14.59
N PHE A 122 7.53 1.61 15.07
CA PHE A 122 6.96 1.77 16.40
C PHE A 122 8.05 1.65 17.48
N PRO A 123 7.99 2.48 18.54
CA PRO A 123 8.79 2.22 19.73
C PRO A 123 8.54 0.81 20.28
N GLY A 124 9.62 0.04 20.46
CA GLY A 124 9.54 -1.35 20.88
C GLY A 124 9.44 -2.38 19.73
N GLU A 125 9.25 -1.93 18.49
CA GLU A 125 9.38 -2.80 17.31
C GLU A 125 10.85 -3.16 17.07
N ARG A 126 11.13 -4.43 16.90
CA ARG A 126 12.49 -4.96 16.69
C ARG A 126 12.76 -5.17 15.20
N GLU A 127 14.03 -5.33 14.85
CA GLU A 127 14.43 -5.68 13.48
C GLU A 127 13.78 -6.99 13.00
N GLU A 128 13.69 -7.98 13.88
CA GLU A 128 13.08 -9.28 13.57
C GLU A 128 11.61 -9.13 13.20
N ASP A 129 10.88 -8.24 13.85
CA ASP A 129 9.46 -7.97 13.59
C ASP A 129 9.26 -7.35 12.18
N ARG A 130 10.17 -6.46 11.78
CA ARG A 130 10.17 -5.87 10.42
C ARG A 130 10.51 -6.90 9.35
N GLN A 131 11.45 -7.79 9.64
CA GLN A 131 11.80 -8.90 8.74
C GLN A 131 10.67 -9.93 8.63
N GLU A 132 9.95 -10.21 9.71
CA GLU A 132 8.71 -11.01 9.65
C GLU A 132 7.67 -10.36 8.75
N SER A 133 7.45 -9.05 8.90
CA SER A 133 6.54 -8.29 8.04
C SER A 133 6.93 -8.40 6.58
N LEU A 134 8.20 -8.16 6.23
CA LEU A 134 8.69 -8.29 4.85
C LEU A 134 8.48 -9.71 4.30
N LYS A 135 8.81 -10.74 5.09
CA LYS A 135 8.63 -12.15 4.70
C LYS A 135 7.16 -12.47 4.42
N ILE A 136 6.26 -12.02 5.27
CA ILE A 136 4.81 -12.25 5.11
C ILE A 136 4.30 -11.54 3.87
N ILE A 137 4.61 -10.26 3.68
CA ILE A 137 4.19 -9.46 2.52
C ILE A 137 4.52 -10.18 1.21
N LYS A 138 5.75 -10.69 1.06
CA LYS A 138 6.19 -11.43 -0.13
C LYS A 138 5.37 -12.69 -0.41
N THR A 139 4.69 -13.24 0.59
CA THR A 139 3.91 -14.47 0.46
C THR A 139 2.40 -14.24 0.38
N LEU A 140 1.91 -13.05 0.71
CA LEU A 140 0.47 -12.76 0.74
C LEU A 140 -0.15 -12.61 -0.65
N GLY A 141 0.65 -12.26 -1.67
CA GLY A 141 0.15 -12.01 -3.00
C GLY A 141 -0.60 -10.70 -3.14
N LEU A 142 -0.23 -9.69 -2.35
CA LEU A 142 -0.78 -8.33 -2.47
C LEU A 142 -0.42 -7.73 -3.83
N ASP A 143 -1.33 -6.97 -4.39
CA ASP A 143 -1.10 -6.24 -5.63
C ASP A 143 -0.20 -5.03 -5.41
N TRP A 144 -0.36 -4.37 -4.25
CA TRP A 144 0.50 -3.27 -3.84
C TRP A 144 0.59 -3.16 -2.32
N SER A 145 1.74 -2.78 -1.79
CA SER A 145 1.98 -2.56 -0.37
C SER A 145 2.31 -1.10 -0.10
N LEU A 146 1.59 -0.48 0.82
CA LEU A 146 1.76 0.92 1.21
C LEU A 146 2.46 0.98 2.57
N PHE A 147 3.63 1.59 2.61
CA PHE A 147 4.42 1.71 3.83
C PHE A 147 4.32 3.12 4.40
N ASN A 148 3.98 3.20 5.67
CA ASN A 148 3.93 4.44 6.43
C ASN A 148 4.86 4.35 7.64
N PHE A 149 5.33 5.48 8.10
CA PHE A 149 6.01 5.57 9.39
C PHE A 149 5.02 5.55 10.55
N ALA A 150 5.43 4.97 11.68
CA ALA A 150 4.72 5.15 12.93
C ALA A 150 4.72 6.65 13.29
N THR A 151 3.56 7.28 13.15
CA THR A 151 3.40 8.73 13.31
C THR A 151 2.65 9.03 14.61
N PRO A 152 3.25 9.79 15.54
CA PRO A 152 2.65 10.11 16.85
C PRO A 152 1.59 11.22 16.71
N LEU A 153 0.43 10.88 16.15
CA LEU A 153 -0.69 11.80 15.95
C LEU A 153 -1.22 12.30 17.30
N ARG A 154 -1.45 13.59 17.43
CA ARG A 154 -1.95 14.21 18.66
C ARG A 154 -3.24 13.55 19.14
N GLY A 155 -3.27 13.19 20.43
CA GLY A 155 -4.38 12.46 21.04
C GLY A 155 -4.27 10.93 20.98
N SER A 156 -3.32 10.39 20.22
CA SER A 156 -3.06 8.94 20.21
C SER A 156 -2.24 8.47 21.42
N GLU A 157 -2.32 7.18 21.73
CA GLU A 157 -1.48 6.58 22.79
C GLU A 157 0.01 6.68 22.43
N LEU A 158 0.36 6.51 21.15
CA LEU A 158 1.72 6.67 20.66
C LEU A 158 2.26 8.09 20.93
N HIS A 159 1.47 9.12 20.64
CA HIS A 159 1.85 10.50 20.92
C HIS A 159 2.09 10.72 22.43
N ARG A 160 1.18 10.23 23.28
CA ARG A 160 1.33 10.32 24.73
C ARG A 160 2.64 9.67 25.20
N ILE A 161 2.93 8.44 24.73
CA ILE A 161 4.16 7.71 25.08
C ILE A 161 5.40 8.50 24.61
N CYS A 162 5.43 8.95 23.36
CA CYS A 162 6.57 9.67 22.80
C CYS A 162 6.82 10.99 23.55
N ARG A 163 5.77 11.73 23.88
CA ARG A 163 5.87 12.98 24.65
C ARG A 163 6.38 12.75 26.06
N GLU A 164 5.80 11.80 26.80
CA GLU A 164 6.18 11.51 28.20
C GLU A 164 7.64 11.06 28.32
N ASN A 165 8.19 10.46 27.26
CA ASN A 165 9.59 10.00 27.22
C ASN A 165 10.54 10.97 26.51
N GLY A 166 10.05 12.09 25.96
CA GLY A 166 10.88 13.05 25.24
C GLY A 166 11.42 12.54 23.91
N TRP A 167 10.68 11.66 23.24
CA TRP A 167 11.08 11.04 21.97
C TRP A 167 10.63 11.79 20.72
N ILE A 168 9.90 12.87 20.90
CA ILE A 168 9.46 13.79 19.85
C ILE A 168 9.71 15.23 20.23
N ASP A 169 9.96 16.06 19.26
CA ASP A 169 10.07 17.51 19.41
C ASP A 169 8.70 18.15 19.15
N GLU A 170 7.93 18.38 20.22
CA GLU A 170 6.57 18.93 20.11
C GLU A 170 6.51 20.36 19.55
N GLU A 171 7.58 21.14 19.70
CA GLU A 171 7.61 22.51 19.20
C GLU A 171 7.71 22.55 17.67
N ASN A 172 8.37 21.56 17.10
CA ASN A 172 8.52 21.40 15.65
C ASN A 172 7.47 20.49 15.01
N LEU A 173 6.69 19.76 15.81
CA LEU A 173 5.48 19.06 15.33
C LEU A 173 4.34 20.08 15.25
N GLY A 174 4.26 20.82 14.14
CA GLY A 174 3.23 21.82 13.88
C GLY A 174 1.80 21.29 14.06
N ILE A 175 0.86 22.18 14.38
CA ILE A 175 -0.58 21.84 14.40
C ILE A 175 -1.01 21.65 12.93
N GLY A 176 -1.17 20.42 12.48
CA GLY A 176 -1.64 20.07 11.13
C GLY A 176 -0.58 19.63 10.13
N ASP A 177 0.71 19.78 10.44
CA ASP A 177 1.82 19.45 9.54
C ASP A 177 2.59 18.19 9.97
N VAL A 178 1.89 17.14 10.40
CA VAL A 178 2.57 15.86 10.57
C VAL A 178 2.76 15.28 9.17
N ASP A 179 3.92 15.51 8.59
CA ASP A 179 4.32 14.85 7.36
C ASP A 179 4.53 13.36 7.66
N MET A 180 3.57 12.53 7.22
CA MET A 180 3.67 11.07 7.38
C MET A 180 4.75 10.45 6.50
N THR A 181 5.44 11.27 5.71
CA THR A 181 6.59 10.83 4.87
C THR A 181 7.93 10.96 5.61
N GLU A 182 7.95 11.57 6.82
CA GLU A 182 9.14 11.67 7.64
C GLU A 182 9.01 10.89 8.95
N TYR A 183 10.10 10.21 9.33
CA TYR A 183 10.17 9.50 10.60
C TYR A 183 10.66 10.43 11.71
N VAL A 184 9.79 10.75 12.66
CA VAL A 184 10.04 11.79 13.68
C VAL A 184 10.35 11.25 15.09
N ILE A 185 10.21 9.94 15.32
CA ILE A 185 10.38 9.34 16.65
C ILE A 185 11.86 9.05 16.93
N ARG A 186 12.35 9.51 18.09
CA ARG A 186 13.74 9.31 18.55
C ARG A 186 13.78 8.46 19.83
N ALA A 187 13.18 7.28 19.79
CA ALA A 187 13.18 6.34 20.90
C ALA A 187 14.54 5.63 21.04
N PRO A 188 14.93 5.21 22.25
CA PRO A 188 16.16 4.44 22.45
C PRO A 188 16.19 3.17 21.59
N GLY A 189 17.31 2.93 20.93
CA GLY A 189 17.51 1.78 20.06
C GLY A 189 16.90 1.91 18.66
N ILE A 190 16.30 3.05 18.33
CA ILE A 190 15.82 3.37 16.98
C ILE A 190 16.74 4.42 16.35
N ASP A 191 17.26 4.10 15.18
CA ASP A 191 17.95 5.05 14.29
C ASP A 191 16.95 5.50 13.20
N PRO A 192 16.54 6.78 13.19
CA PRO A 192 15.60 7.30 12.19
C PRO A 192 16.04 7.10 10.75
N ASP A 193 17.32 7.28 10.47
CA ASP A 193 17.88 7.13 9.12
C ASP A 193 17.85 5.65 8.69
N HIS A 194 18.09 4.73 9.63
CA HIS A 194 17.98 3.31 9.37
C HIS A 194 16.54 2.90 9.03
N ILE A 195 15.55 3.38 9.79
CA ILE A 195 14.12 3.12 9.54
C ILE A 195 13.72 3.66 8.17
N THR A 196 14.12 4.87 7.83
CA THR A 196 13.82 5.49 6.53
C THR A 196 14.40 4.67 5.39
N ARG A 197 15.68 4.31 5.45
CA ARG A 197 16.31 3.45 4.43
C ARG A 197 15.66 2.08 4.33
N GLN A 198 15.26 1.51 5.46
CA GLN A 198 14.63 0.19 5.49
C GLN A 198 13.25 0.19 4.83
N ILE A 199 12.40 1.16 5.16
CA ILE A 199 11.07 1.31 4.52
C ILE A 199 11.24 1.46 3.00
N TYR A 200 12.15 2.33 2.59
CA TYR A 200 12.40 2.56 1.18
C TYR A 200 12.83 1.28 0.44
N LYS A 201 13.78 0.54 1.05
CA LYS A 201 14.21 -0.76 0.52
C LYS A 201 13.05 -1.77 0.46
N MET A 202 12.24 -1.88 1.52
CA MET A 202 11.08 -2.78 1.55
C MET A 202 10.09 -2.44 0.45
N ASN A 203 9.83 -1.15 0.23
CA ASN A 203 8.95 -0.67 -0.84
C ASN A 203 9.46 -1.10 -2.22
N LEU A 204 10.74 -0.86 -2.54
CA LEU A 204 11.35 -1.28 -3.81
C LEU A 204 11.26 -2.79 -3.98
N GLU A 205 11.57 -3.54 -2.93
CA GLU A 205 11.60 -4.99 -2.97
C GLU A 205 10.24 -5.59 -3.27
N VAL A 206 9.19 -5.22 -2.53
CA VAL A 206 7.88 -5.89 -2.65
C VAL A 206 7.02 -5.36 -3.78
N ASN A 207 7.11 -4.07 -4.09
CA ASN A 207 6.25 -3.46 -5.11
C ASN A 207 6.84 -3.52 -6.52
N PHE A 208 8.17 -3.68 -6.65
CA PHE A 208 8.84 -3.73 -7.94
C PHE A 208 9.54 -5.08 -8.16
N VAL A 209 10.60 -5.37 -7.38
CA VAL A 209 11.45 -6.56 -7.60
C VAL A 209 10.65 -7.86 -7.47
N GLU A 210 9.84 -7.96 -6.42
CA GLU A 210 9.04 -9.12 -6.06
C GLU A 210 7.53 -8.92 -6.39
N ASN A 211 7.21 -7.98 -7.29
CA ASN A 211 5.84 -7.62 -7.63
C ASN A 211 4.99 -8.85 -7.95
N HIS A 212 3.86 -8.97 -7.29
CA HIS A 212 2.97 -10.12 -7.41
C HIS A 212 2.42 -10.32 -8.83
N ARG A 213 1.94 -9.24 -9.47
CA ARG A 213 1.36 -9.29 -10.83
C ARG A 213 2.40 -9.70 -11.87
N MET A 214 3.63 -9.23 -11.74
CA MET A 214 4.75 -9.68 -12.58
C MET A 214 5.00 -11.18 -12.41
N LYS A 215 4.99 -11.69 -11.18
CA LYS A 215 5.23 -13.11 -10.87
C LYS A 215 4.17 -14.06 -11.43
N ILE A 216 2.91 -13.65 -11.41
CA ILE A 216 1.80 -14.48 -11.93
C ILE A 216 1.55 -14.29 -13.43
N GLY A 217 2.33 -13.40 -14.09
CA GLY A 217 2.21 -13.15 -15.52
C GLY A 217 1.09 -12.19 -15.93
N ASP A 218 0.49 -11.49 -14.96
CA ASP A 218 -0.47 -10.42 -15.22
C ASP A 218 0.27 -9.09 -15.48
N TYR A 219 0.97 -9.07 -16.62
CA TYR A 219 1.81 -7.94 -17.00
C TYR A 219 1.01 -6.67 -17.33
N GLU A 220 -0.25 -6.82 -17.71
CA GLU A 220 -1.12 -5.68 -18.02
C GLU A 220 -1.44 -4.88 -16.76
N THR A 221 -1.90 -5.53 -15.69
CA THR A 221 -2.12 -4.89 -14.39
C THR A 221 -0.82 -4.36 -13.79
N ALA A 222 0.29 -5.11 -13.91
CA ALA A 222 1.59 -4.65 -13.44
C ALA A 222 2.03 -3.36 -14.16
N ALA A 223 1.90 -3.31 -15.50
CA ALA A 223 2.24 -2.11 -16.28
C ALA A 223 1.40 -0.89 -15.87
N GLN A 224 0.10 -1.07 -15.59
CA GLN A 224 -0.76 0.01 -15.09
C GLN A 224 -0.24 0.55 -13.75
N CYS A 225 0.08 -0.33 -12.80
CA CYS A 225 0.65 0.09 -11.51
C CYS A 225 1.96 0.87 -11.68
N PHE A 226 2.87 0.38 -12.51
CA PHE A 226 4.15 1.06 -12.74
C PHE A 226 3.97 2.39 -13.50
N GLN A 227 3.03 2.46 -14.44
CA GLN A 227 2.68 3.71 -15.12
C GLN A 227 2.14 4.75 -14.14
N GLU A 228 1.27 4.36 -13.20
CA GLU A 228 0.79 5.28 -12.16
C GLU A 228 1.92 5.84 -11.30
N VAL A 229 2.96 5.05 -11.02
CA VAL A 229 4.15 5.54 -10.31
C VAL A 229 4.95 6.49 -11.19
N VAL A 230 5.15 6.18 -12.47
CA VAL A 230 5.85 7.07 -13.42
C VAL A 230 5.12 8.41 -13.58
N ASP A 231 3.79 8.39 -13.63
CA ASP A 231 2.98 9.59 -13.79
C ASP A 231 3.09 10.54 -12.58
N ARG A 232 3.19 9.97 -11.37
CA ARG A 232 3.33 10.74 -10.12
C ARG A 232 4.77 11.10 -9.80
N HIS A 233 5.70 10.22 -10.16
CA HIS A 233 7.13 10.29 -9.85
C HIS A 233 7.96 9.97 -11.11
N PRO A 234 8.05 10.91 -12.07
CA PRO A 234 8.73 10.67 -13.36
C PRO A 234 10.24 10.47 -13.24
N ASP A 235 10.80 10.64 -12.07
CA ASP A 235 12.20 10.42 -11.72
C ASP A 235 12.44 9.13 -10.90
N HIS A 236 11.46 8.20 -10.89
CA HIS A 236 11.57 6.92 -10.17
C HIS A 236 12.10 5.81 -11.08
N PRO A 237 13.40 5.43 -11.03
CA PRO A 237 14.00 4.51 -12.00
C PRO A 237 13.42 3.10 -11.97
N PHE A 238 13.10 2.55 -10.78
CA PHE A 238 12.49 1.22 -10.69
C PHE A 238 11.12 1.16 -11.39
N ALA A 239 10.33 2.23 -11.33
CA ALA A 239 9.06 2.30 -12.04
C ALA A 239 9.27 2.24 -13.55
N HIS A 240 10.21 3.00 -14.08
CA HIS A 240 10.57 2.95 -15.50
C HIS A 240 11.11 1.57 -15.91
N TYR A 241 12.00 0.98 -15.11
CA TYR A 241 12.54 -0.34 -15.40
C TYR A 241 11.44 -1.39 -15.51
N TYR A 242 10.58 -1.48 -14.50
CA TYR A 242 9.53 -2.52 -14.45
C TYR A 242 8.38 -2.24 -15.43
N LEU A 243 8.08 -0.97 -15.74
CA LEU A 243 7.15 -0.60 -16.82
C LEU A 243 7.66 -1.10 -18.18
N ALA A 244 8.95 -0.91 -18.47
CA ALA A 244 9.57 -1.43 -19.67
C ALA A 244 9.54 -2.97 -19.70
N GLN A 245 9.87 -3.64 -18.58
CA GLN A 245 9.84 -5.11 -18.50
C GLN A 245 8.42 -5.67 -18.72
N ALA A 246 7.40 -5.10 -18.07
CA ALA A 246 6.02 -5.56 -18.23
C ALA A 246 5.54 -5.42 -19.69
N ASN A 247 5.78 -4.28 -20.33
CA ASN A 247 5.42 -4.08 -21.73
C ASN A 247 6.23 -5.00 -22.69
N LYS A 248 7.49 -5.28 -22.39
CA LYS A 248 8.32 -6.23 -23.15
C LYS A 248 7.77 -7.66 -23.04
N MET A 249 7.35 -8.08 -21.85
CA MET A 249 6.77 -9.42 -21.64
C MET A 249 5.42 -9.60 -22.36
N MET A 250 4.68 -8.52 -22.58
CA MET A 250 3.45 -8.51 -23.37
C MET A 250 3.68 -8.44 -24.89
N GLU A 251 4.91 -8.14 -25.32
CA GLU A 251 5.23 -7.77 -26.71
C GLU A 251 4.38 -6.58 -27.22
N LYS A 252 4.02 -5.65 -26.30
CA LYS A 252 3.20 -4.48 -26.58
C LYS A 252 4.01 -3.20 -26.40
N HIS A 253 3.56 -2.13 -27.04
CA HIS A 253 4.02 -0.75 -26.82
C HIS A 253 5.55 -0.56 -26.87
N PRO A 254 6.24 -0.92 -27.98
CA PRO A 254 7.70 -0.83 -28.06
C PRO A 254 8.24 0.58 -27.77
N GLN A 255 7.46 1.63 -28.06
CA GLN A 255 7.82 3.01 -27.75
C GLN A 255 7.91 3.26 -26.23
N ILE A 256 7.00 2.69 -25.43
CA ILE A 256 7.06 2.76 -23.95
C ILE A 256 8.29 2.01 -23.45
N VAL A 257 8.60 0.84 -24.05
CA VAL A 257 9.78 0.05 -23.69
C VAL A 257 11.06 0.88 -23.91
N ASP A 258 11.19 1.50 -25.09
CA ASP A 258 12.38 2.27 -25.43
C ASP A 258 12.52 3.55 -24.58
N GLU A 259 11.41 4.28 -24.38
CA GLU A 259 11.40 5.50 -23.58
C GLU A 259 11.72 5.22 -22.11
N SER A 260 11.03 4.25 -21.51
CA SER A 260 11.23 3.90 -20.11
C SER A 260 12.61 3.31 -19.85
N SER A 261 13.15 2.48 -20.77
CA SER A 261 14.52 1.96 -20.65
C SER A 261 15.55 3.09 -20.70
N ARG A 262 15.43 4.02 -21.64
CA ARG A 262 16.31 5.19 -21.73
C ARG A 262 16.21 6.06 -20.47
N ARG A 263 14.99 6.28 -19.94
CA ARG A 263 14.81 7.10 -18.75
C ARG A 263 15.40 6.44 -17.51
N PHE A 264 15.26 5.12 -17.37
CA PHE A 264 15.94 4.35 -16.34
C PHE A 264 17.46 4.56 -16.37
N ASP A 265 18.09 4.36 -17.54
CA ASP A 265 19.53 4.52 -17.70
C ASP A 265 20.00 5.95 -17.36
N GLU A 266 19.24 6.95 -17.78
CA GLU A 266 19.51 8.36 -17.48
C GLU A 266 19.46 8.65 -15.98
N LEU A 267 18.44 8.17 -15.28
CA LEU A 267 18.24 8.41 -13.85
C LEU A 267 19.31 7.72 -13.01
N VAL A 268 19.59 6.45 -13.30
CA VAL A 268 20.60 5.67 -12.57
C VAL A 268 22.00 6.21 -12.78
N SER A 269 22.34 6.67 -14.00
CA SER A 269 23.68 7.23 -14.29
C SER A 269 23.98 8.54 -13.56
N LYS A 270 22.94 9.28 -13.15
CA LYS A 270 23.08 10.60 -12.52
C LYS A 270 23.09 10.55 -10.99
N ASP A 271 22.64 9.44 -10.41
CA ASP A 271 22.42 9.35 -8.96
C ASP A 271 23.08 8.08 -8.40
N PRO A 272 24.18 8.21 -7.62
CA PRO A 272 24.88 7.08 -7.01
C PRO A 272 24.01 6.25 -6.05
N ASP A 273 23.01 6.86 -5.39
CA ASP A 273 22.13 6.15 -4.48
C ASP A 273 21.21 5.21 -5.27
N TRP A 274 20.69 5.66 -6.41
CA TRP A 274 19.94 4.80 -7.32
C TRP A 274 20.80 3.69 -7.91
N MET A 275 22.05 3.98 -8.27
CA MET A 275 22.99 2.97 -8.75
C MET A 275 23.19 1.88 -7.69
N ALA A 276 23.41 2.25 -6.44
CA ALA A 276 23.57 1.30 -5.34
C ALA A 276 22.33 0.41 -5.14
N GLN A 277 21.11 0.96 -5.29
CA GLN A 277 19.87 0.17 -5.21
C GLN A 277 19.75 -0.81 -6.40
N VAL A 278 20.06 -0.36 -7.59
CA VAL A 278 20.05 -1.20 -8.81
C VAL A 278 21.03 -2.36 -8.67
N GLU A 279 22.24 -2.12 -8.19
CA GLU A 279 23.25 -3.16 -7.92
C GLU A 279 22.78 -4.12 -6.82
N MET A 280 22.22 -3.60 -5.72
CA MET A 280 21.73 -4.40 -4.61
C MET A 280 20.66 -5.40 -5.04
N PHE A 281 19.75 -5.00 -5.92
CA PHE A 281 18.68 -5.86 -6.43
C PHE A 281 19.06 -6.61 -7.72
N GLY A 282 20.27 -6.44 -8.22
CA GLY A 282 20.78 -7.14 -9.40
C GLY A 282 20.00 -6.83 -10.68
N LEU A 283 19.49 -5.61 -10.84
CA LEU A 283 18.82 -5.21 -12.06
C LEU A 283 19.82 -5.06 -13.18
N ASN A 284 19.43 -5.47 -14.41
CA ASN A 284 20.26 -5.33 -15.58
C ASN A 284 20.41 -3.84 -15.94
N TYR A 285 21.58 -3.29 -15.62
CA TYR A 285 22.01 -1.96 -16.03
C TYR A 285 23.24 -2.12 -16.94
N PRO A 286 23.22 -1.57 -18.16
CA PRO A 286 24.42 -1.55 -19.00
C PRO A 286 25.48 -0.73 -18.26
N GLN A 287 26.46 -1.40 -17.66
CA GLN A 287 27.60 -0.69 -17.10
C GLN A 287 28.18 0.17 -18.25
N ALA A 288 28.19 1.48 -18.06
CA ALA A 288 28.97 2.35 -18.92
C ALA A 288 30.37 1.76 -18.94
N ASN A 289 30.78 1.25 -20.09
CA ASN A 289 32.14 0.80 -20.30
C ASN A 289 33.06 1.86 -19.71
N SER A 290 33.69 1.50 -18.60
CA SER A 290 34.84 2.24 -18.07
C SER A 290 35.88 2.24 -19.17
N GLN A 291 35.83 3.23 -20.01
CA GLN A 291 36.98 3.59 -20.86
C GLN A 291 37.98 4.25 -19.92
N ILE A 292 38.99 3.45 -19.58
CA ILE A 292 40.29 3.94 -19.10
C ILE A 292 40.95 4.73 -20.21
#